data_c8360bcdd0be340adc265afe6f462192
#
_entry.id   c8360bcdd0be340adc265afe6f462192
#
_cell.length_a   1.000
_cell.length_b   1.000
_cell.length_c   1.000
_cell.angle_alpha   90.00
_cell.angle_beta   90.00
_cell.angle_gamma   90.00
#
_symmetry.space_group_name_H-M   'P 1'
#
loop_
_entity.id
_entity.type
_entity.pdbx_description
1 polymer ?
#
loop_
_entity_poly.entity_id
_entity_poly.type
_entity_poly.pdbx_seq_one_letter_code
_entity_poly.pdbx_strand_id
1 'polypeptide(L)'
;GSVELLRYLAANRDLIGSLLGPGGDPAFIKKIIDTAREAVVPRAQTGILGLALGTFFDYYVTYVVSAEVGMIQRWFERGLTESPEAMARIMTVIAFVRPGDLYGQPIDINVPEYGMKLLNLQLEDAVDTTATVESNN
;
A
#
# COMPACT_ATOMS: atom_id res chain seq x y z
N GLY A 1 -7.16 11.05 9.99
CA GLY A 1 -6.84 11.01 8.60
C GLY A 1 -5.36 11.18 8.31
N SER A 2 -5.01 11.09 7.04
CA SER A 2 -3.61 11.17 6.59
C SER A 2 -2.97 12.54 6.86
N VAL A 3 -3.74 13.62 6.78
CA VAL A 3 -3.23 14.98 7.07
C VAL A 3 -2.76 15.10 8.52
N GLU A 4 -3.52 14.57 9.46
CA GLU A 4 -3.20 14.60 10.88
C GLU A 4 -1.92 13.84 11.18
N LEU A 5 -1.74 12.68 10.56
CA LEU A 5 -0.50 11.91 10.65
C LEU A 5 0.69 12.72 10.12
N LEU A 6 0.55 13.33 8.95
CA LEU A 6 1.62 14.12 8.34
C LEU A 6 1.96 15.35 9.19
N ARG A 7 0.96 15.99 9.79
CA ARG A 7 1.18 17.10 10.74
C ARG A 7 1.97 16.65 11.95
N TYR A 8 1.61 15.48 12.51
CA TYR A 8 2.34 14.91 13.64
C TYR A 8 3.80 14.62 13.28
N LEU A 9 4.04 14.00 12.13
CA LEU A 9 5.38 13.69 11.66
C LEU A 9 6.21 14.97 11.48
N ALA A 10 5.65 16.01 10.87
CA ALA A 10 6.32 17.29 10.66
C ALA A 10 6.62 18.00 11.98
N ALA A 11 5.69 17.94 12.95
CA ALA A 11 5.87 18.54 14.26
C ALA A 11 6.98 17.83 15.07
N ASN A 12 7.23 16.56 14.81
CA ASN A 12 8.26 15.76 15.49
C ASN A 12 9.41 15.44 14.53
N ARG A 13 9.73 16.36 13.64
CA ARG A 13 10.67 16.17 12.52
C ARG A 13 12.06 15.70 12.96
N ASP A 14 12.58 16.16 14.07
CA ASP A 14 13.92 15.80 14.51
C ASP A 14 14.00 14.32 14.91
N LEU A 15 13.03 13.85 15.69
CA LEU A 15 12.96 12.45 16.09
C LEU A 15 12.63 11.54 14.90
N ILE A 16 11.59 11.88 14.16
CA ILE A 16 11.15 11.07 13.02
C ILE A 16 12.21 11.05 11.92
N GLY A 17 12.84 12.18 11.65
CA GLY A 17 13.92 12.28 10.66
C GLY A 17 15.11 11.38 10.97
N SER A 18 15.46 11.21 12.24
CA SER A 18 16.53 10.30 12.64
C SER A 18 16.17 8.82 12.40
N LEU A 19 14.88 8.48 12.39
CA LEU A 19 14.40 7.12 12.18
C LEU A 19 14.13 6.82 10.69
N LEU A 20 13.64 7.79 9.95
CA LEU A 20 13.21 7.63 8.56
C LEU A 20 14.15 8.24 7.52
N GLY A 21 15.00 9.19 7.92
CA GLY A 21 15.89 9.91 7.01
C GLY A 21 17.11 9.09 6.56
N PRO A 22 18.06 9.75 5.86
CA PRO A 22 19.31 9.13 5.47
C PRO A 22 20.05 8.62 6.71
N GLY A 23 20.41 7.34 6.73
CA GLY A 23 20.97 6.69 7.91
C GLY A 23 19.96 6.24 8.94
N GLY A 24 18.66 6.27 8.61
CA GLY A 24 17.60 5.74 9.47
C GLY A 24 17.69 4.21 9.63
N ASP A 25 16.91 3.69 10.55
CA ASP A 25 16.94 2.27 10.89
C ASP A 25 15.99 1.47 9.97
N PRO A 26 16.52 0.59 9.08
CA PRO A 26 15.66 -0.26 8.24
C PRO A 26 14.72 -1.17 9.03
N ALA A 27 15.11 -1.57 10.24
CA ALA A 27 14.25 -2.40 11.10
C ALA A 27 13.01 -1.62 11.57
N PHE A 28 13.14 -0.33 11.81
CA PHE A 28 12.01 0.54 12.17
C PHE A 28 11.01 0.64 11.01
N ILE A 29 11.51 0.84 9.79
CA ILE A 29 10.67 0.90 8.58
C ILE A 29 9.93 -0.42 8.37
N LYS A 30 10.64 -1.53 8.50
CA LYS A 30 10.05 -2.87 8.40
C LYS A 30 8.94 -3.06 9.44
N LYS A 31 9.17 -2.61 10.66
CA LYS A 31 8.18 -2.69 11.74
C LYS A 31 6.92 -1.88 11.42
N ILE A 32 7.06 -0.69 10.83
CA ILE A 32 5.90 0.11 10.39
C ILE A 32 5.10 -0.64 9.35
N ILE A 33 5.76 -1.18 8.34
CA ILE A 33 5.11 -1.92 7.25
C ILE A 33 4.40 -3.17 7.80
N ASP A 34 5.09 -3.95 8.62
CA ASP A 34 4.52 -5.16 9.21
C ASP A 34 3.33 -4.84 10.12
N THR A 35 3.42 -3.78 10.94
CA THR A 35 2.33 -3.36 11.82
C THR A 35 1.10 -2.93 11.03
N ALA A 36 1.29 -2.15 9.97
CA ALA A 36 0.19 -1.73 9.11
C ALA A 36 -0.46 -2.92 8.40
N ARG A 37 0.35 -3.86 7.91
CA ARG A 37 -0.13 -5.07 7.26
C ARG A 37 -0.95 -5.92 8.23
N GLU A 38 -0.46 -6.17 9.43
CA GLU A 38 -1.15 -6.93 10.47
C GLU A 38 -2.49 -6.31 10.87
N ALA A 39 -2.60 -4.99 10.82
CA ALA A 39 -3.85 -4.30 11.14
C ALA A 39 -4.91 -4.43 10.04
N VAL A 40 -4.50 -4.49 8.78
CA VAL A 40 -5.41 -4.42 7.63
C VAL A 40 -5.76 -5.81 7.08
N VAL A 41 -4.77 -6.69 6.89
CA VAL A 41 -4.97 -7.98 6.23
C VAL A 41 -6.00 -8.87 6.94
N PRO A 42 -5.99 -9.04 8.27
CA PRO A 42 -6.99 -9.87 8.94
C PRO A 42 -8.42 -9.38 8.76
N ARG A 43 -8.63 -8.06 8.67
CA ARG A 43 -9.96 -7.48 8.44
C ARG A 43 -10.44 -7.71 7.02
N ALA A 44 -9.52 -7.65 6.05
CA ALA A 44 -9.82 -7.90 4.66
C ALA A 44 -10.12 -9.37 4.37
N GLN A 45 -9.67 -10.29 5.23
CA GLN A 45 -9.85 -11.72 5.07
C GLN A 45 -11.20 -12.25 5.58
N THR A 46 -12.07 -11.38 6.10
CA THR A 46 -13.39 -11.78 6.55
C THR A 46 -14.34 -11.92 5.36
N GLY A 47 -14.93 -13.11 5.20
CA GLY A 47 -15.85 -13.43 4.11
C GLY A 47 -15.19 -14.12 2.92
N ILE A 48 -16.01 -14.59 1.98
CA ILE A 48 -15.56 -15.33 0.80
C ILE A 48 -14.62 -14.49 -0.06
N LEU A 49 -14.96 -13.24 -0.29
CA LEU A 49 -14.14 -12.35 -1.11
C LEU A 49 -12.78 -12.08 -0.44
N GLY A 50 -12.78 -11.88 0.87
CA GLY A 50 -11.55 -11.71 1.63
C GLY A 50 -10.65 -12.93 1.58
N LEU A 51 -11.22 -14.14 1.69
CA LEU A 51 -10.46 -15.38 1.56
C LEU A 51 -9.88 -15.54 0.15
N ALA A 52 -10.68 -15.26 -0.88
CA ALA A 52 -10.25 -15.32 -2.27
C ALA A 52 -9.12 -14.34 -2.58
N LEU A 53 -9.16 -13.15 -1.97
CA LEU A 53 -8.23 -12.06 -2.23
C LEU A 53 -7.14 -11.93 -1.14
N GLY A 54 -7.07 -12.86 -0.17
CA GLY A 54 -6.17 -12.75 0.96
C GLY A 54 -4.71 -12.51 0.56
N THR A 55 -4.17 -13.32 -0.35
CA THR A 55 -2.80 -13.14 -0.86
C THR A 55 -2.66 -11.83 -1.63
N PHE A 56 -3.65 -11.49 -2.46
CA PHE A 56 -3.66 -10.22 -3.19
C PHE A 56 -3.65 -9.03 -2.22
N PHE A 57 -4.48 -9.06 -1.17
CA PHE A 57 -4.52 -7.98 -0.19
C PHE A 57 -3.22 -7.86 0.59
N ASP A 58 -2.54 -8.96 0.88
CA ASP A 58 -1.23 -8.93 1.53
C ASP A 58 -0.23 -8.13 0.68
N TYR A 59 -0.12 -8.46 -0.59
CA TYR A 59 0.76 -7.73 -1.51
C TYR A 59 0.30 -6.28 -1.73
N TYR A 60 -1.00 -6.06 -1.86
CA TYR A 60 -1.55 -4.73 -2.07
C TYR A 60 -1.26 -3.80 -0.88
N VAL A 61 -1.49 -4.27 0.34
CA VAL A 61 -1.19 -3.49 1.55
C VAL A 61 0.30 -3.23 1.66
N THR A 62 1.13 -4.22 1.38
CA THR A 62 2.59 -4.06 1.38
C THR A 62 3.01 -2.97 0.38
N TYR A 63 2.45 -3.01 -0.84
CA TYR A 63 2.72 -2.01 -1.87
C TYR A 63 2.31 -0.60 -1.41
N VAL A 64 1.08 -0.44 -0.93
CA VAL A 64 0.55 0.87 -0.53
C VAL A 64 1.35 1.46 0.63
N VAL A 65 1.56 0.67 1.68
CA VAL A 65 2.29 1.14 2.87
C VAL A 65 3.74 1.45 2.54
N SER A 66 4.40 0.61 1.74
CA SER A 66 5.79 0.85 1.33
C SER A 66 5.90 2.13 0.49
N ALA A 67 4.94 2.38 -0.39
CA ALA A 67 4.90 3.59 -1.20
C ALA A 67 4.71 4.84 -0.30
N GLU A 68 3.78 4.78 0.64
CA GLU A 68 3.54 5.89 1.57
C GLU A 68 4.78 6.18 2.43
N VAL A 69 5.42 5.15 2.97
CA VAL A 69 6.65 5.30 3.76
C VAL A 69 7.76 5.91 2.90
N GLY A 70 7.93 5.42 1.67
CA GLY A 70 8.92 5.96 0.75
C GLY A 70 8.69 7.43 0.43
N MET A 71 7.43 7.84 0.23
CA MET A 71 7.08 9.23 -0.01
C MET A 71 7.38 10.11 1.21
N ILE A 72 7.05 9.63 2.41
CA ILE A 72 7.35 10.35 3.65
C ILE A 72 8.87 10.49 3.83
N GLN A 73 9.64 9.44 3.58
CA GLN A 73 11.10 9.50 3.61
C GLN A 73 11.63 10.57 2.65
N ARG A 74 11.13 10.60 1.43
CA ARG A 74 11.54 11.59 0.44
C ARG A 74 11.19 13.01 0.87
N TRP A 75 10.01 13.20 1.47
CA TRP A 75 9.59 14.47 2.01
C TRP A 75 10.55 14.99 3.08
N PHE A 76 10.95 14.11 4.01
CA PHE A 76 11.96 14.44 5.02
C PHE A 76 13.33 14.75 4.39
N GLU A 77 13.78 13.95 3.42
CA GLU A 77 15.05 14.20 2.71
C GLU A 77 15.06 15.58 2.02
N ARG A 78 13.92 16.03 1.52
CA ARG A 78 13.76 17.34 0.89
C ARG A 78 13.57 18.47 1.91
N GLY A 79 13.68 18.20 3.19
CA GLY A 79 13.57 19.22 4.24
C GLY A 79 12.13 19.64 4.53
N LEU A 80 11.15 18.78 4.28
CA LEU A 80 9.73 19.08 4.57
C LEU A 80 9.27 20.37 3.90
N THR A 81 9.67 20.59 2.65
CA THR A 81 9.40 21.82 1.90
C THR A 81 7.90 22.02 1.68
N GLU A 82 7.18 20.94 1.36
CA GLU A 82 5.74 21.00 1.21
C GLU A 82 5.07 20.99 2.60
N SER A 83 3.95 21.70 2.72
CA SER A 83 3.15 21.62 3.95
C SER A 83 2.52 20.23 4.09
N PRO A 84 2.16 19.80 5.31
CA PRO A 84 1.43 18.54 5.49
C PRO A 84 0.17 18.44 4.63
N GLU A 85 -0.57 19.53 4.47
CA GLU A 85 -1.76 19.61 3.64
C GLU A 85 -1.44 19.40 2.16
N ALA A 86 -0.39 20.05 1.67
CA ALA A 86 0.07 19.86 0.30
C ALA A 86 0.56 18.45 0.05
N MET A 87 1.31 17.89 0.99
CA MET A 87 1.81 16.53 0.89
C MET A 87 0.67 15.50 0.87
N ALA A 88 -0.36 15.69 1.69
CA ALA A 88 -1.54 14.83 1.69
C ALA A 88 -2.25 14.86 0.33
N ARG A 89 -2.35 16.04 -0.30
CA ARG A 89 -2.93 16.15 -1.66
C ARG A 89 -2.08 15.43 -2.68
N ILE A 90 -0.76 15.58 -2.62
CA ILE A 90 0.17 14.90 -3.52
C ILE A 90 0.00 13.38 -3.41
N MET A 91 -0.02 12.85 -2.19
CA MET A 91 -0.19 11.43 -1.95
C MET A 91 -1.53 10.92 -2.48
N THR A 92 -2.60 11.69 -2.29
CA THR A 92 -3.94 11.34 -2.80
C THR A 92 -3.95 11.30 -4.33
N VAL A 93 -3.37 12.31 -4.99
CA VAL A 93 -3.33 12.36 -6.46
C VAL A 93 -2.51 11.19 -7.02
N ILE A 94 -1.36 10.91 -6.44
CA ILE A 94 -0.49 9.82 -6.88
C ILE A 94 -1.20 8.46 -6.80
N ALA A 95 -2.07 8.26 -5.82
CA ALA A 95 -2.84 7.02 -5.69
C ALA A 95 -3.72 6.74 -6.91
N PHE A 96 -4.10 7.76 -7.69
CA PHE A 96 -4.93 7.63 -8.89
C PHE A 96 -4.14 7.78 -10.20
N VAL A 97 -2.85 8.10 -10.14
CA VAL A 97 -2.01 8.28 -11.32
C VAL A 97 -1.33 6.94 -11.65
N ARG A 98 -1.49 6.51 -12.89
CA ARG A 98 -0.81 5.32 -13.39
C ARG A 98 0.57 5.72 -13.95
N PRO A 99 1.59 4.87 -13.82
CA PRO A 99 2.93 5.21 -14.35
C PRO A 99 2.92 5.58 -15.83
N GLY A 100 2.11 4.91 -16.65
CA GLY A 100 1.98 5.21 -18.07
C GLY A 100 1.46 6.60 -18.37
N ASP A 101 0.61 7.16 -17.50
CA ASP A 101 0.08 8.52 -17.66
C ASP A 101 1.18 9.56 -17.52
N LEU A 102 2.17 9.31 -16.65
CA LEU A 102 3.29 10.21 -16.42
C LEU A 102 4.29 10.23 -17.57
N TYR A 103 4.45 9.12 -18.27
CA TYR A 103 5.41 9.00 -19.35
C TYR A 103 4.85 9.38 -20.72
N GLY A 104 3.57 9.80 -20.79
CA GLY A 104 2.93 10.13 -22.05
C GLY A 104 2.77 8.95 -23.00
N GLN A 105 3.00 7.74 -22.52
CA GLN A 105 2.82 6.53 -23.30
C GLN A 105 1.41 6.00 -23.09
N PRO A 106 0.70 5.60 -24.15
CA PRO A 106 -0.54 4.89 -23.93
C PRO A 106 -0.24 3.63 -23.14
N ILE A 107 -0.94 3.45 -22.01
CA ILE A 107 -0.86 2.21 -21.25
C ILE A 107 -1.37 1.11 -22.14
N ASP A 108 -0.64 0.00 -22.20
CA ASP A 108 -1.10 -1.19 -22.91
C ASP A 108 -2.48 -1.56 -22.35
N ILE A 109 -3.50 -1.43 -23.20
CA ILE A 109 -4.89 -1.72 -22.81
C ILE A 109 -5.07 -3.17 -22.37
N ASN A 110 -4.13 -4.05 -22.68
CA ASN A 110 -4.14 -5.44 -22.22
C ASN A 110 -3.74 -5.59 -20.74
N VAL A 111 -3.09 -4.58 -20.14
CA VAL A 111 -2.71 -4.66 -18.73
C VAL A 111 -3.92 -4.81 -17.80
N PRO A 112 -5.00 -4.01 -17.94
CA PRO A 112 -6.20 -4.22 -17.15
C PRO A 112 -6.83 -5.61 -17.35
N GLU A 113 -6.87 -6.12 -18.60
CA GLU A 113 -7.35 -7.47 -18.87
C GLU A 113 -6.50 -8.54 -18.22
N TYR A 114 -5.18 -8.39 -18.30
CA TYR A 114 -4.26 -9.32 -17.65
C TYR A 114 -4.44 -9.33 -16.13
N GLY A 115 -4.56 -8.15 -15.53
CA GLY A 115 -4.83 -8.02 -14.10
C GLY A 115 -6.16 -8.67 -13.70
N MET A 116 -7.20 -8.48 -14.49
CA MET A 116 -8.50 -9.11 -14.25
C MET A 116 -8.43 -10.63 -14.38
N LYS A 117 -7.68 -11.14 -15.34
CA LYS A 117 -7.47 -12.59 -15.49
C LYS A 117 -6.75 -13.19 -14.28
N LEU A 118 -5.70 -12.52 -13.78
CA LEU A 118 -5.00 -12.96 -12.57
C LEU A 118 -5.93 -13.00 -11.37
N LEU A 119 -6.74 -11.96 -11.20
CA LEU A 119 -7.71 -11.87 -10.12
C LEU A 119 -8.77 -12.99 -10.24
N ASN A 120 -9.28 -13.24 -11.43
CA ASN A 120 -10.25 -14.30 -11.68
C ASN A 120 -9.65 -15.68 -11.37
N LEU A 121 -8.40 -15.94 -11.74
CA LEU A 121 -7.71 -17.19 -11.40
C LEU A 121 -7.61 -17.38 -9.89
N GLN A 122 -7.29 -16.34 -9.15
CA GLN A 122 -7.24 -16.41 -7.69
C GLN A 122 -8.63 -16.65 -7.09
N LEU A 123 -9.68 -16.06 -7.65
CA LEU A 123 -11.04 -16.28 -7.21
C LEU A 123 -11.49 -17.73 -7.48
N GLU A 124 -11.16 -18.27 -8.65
CA GLU A 124 -11.44 -19.65 -9.00
C GLU A 124 -10.75 -20.63 -8.07
N ASP A 125 -9.46 -20.42 -7.80
CA ASP A 125 -8.68 -21.27 -6.87
C ASP A 125 -9.29 -21.25 -5.46
N ALA A 126 -9.69 -20.07 -4.98
CA ALA A 126 -10.30 -19.94 -3.65
C ALA A 126 -11.67 -20.61 -3.59
N VAL A 127 -12.48 -20.52 -4.65
CA VAL A 127 -13.78 -21.19 -4.75
C VAL A 127 -13.59 -22.72 -4.77
N ASP A 128 -12.64 -23.22 -5.55
CA ASP A 128 -12.32 -24.65 -5.61
C ASP A 128 -11.87 -25.19 -4.24
N THR A 129 -11.01 -24.45 -3.54
CA THR A 129 -10.57 -24.80 -2.19
C THR A 129 -11.74 -24.86 -1.21
N THR A 130 -12.65 -23.88 -1.27
CA THR A 130 -13.85 -23.85 -0.42
C THR A 130 -14.79 -25.02 -0.73
N ALA A 131 -15.01 -25.31 -2.01
CA ALA A 131 -15.83 -26.44 -2.44
C ALA A 131 -15.26 -27.76 -1.96
N THR A 132 -13.93 -27.95 -2.00
CA THR A 132 -13.25 -29.15 -1.50
C THR A 132 -13.45 -29.32 0.00
N VAL A 133 -13.35 -28.25 0.78
CA VAL A 133 -13.57 -28.27 2.23
C VAL A 133 -15.02 -28.63 2.55
N GLU A 134 -15.99 -28.05 1.85
CA GLU A 134 -17.41 -28.35 2.06
C GLU A 134 -17.76 -29.81 1.68
N SER A 135 -17.13 -30.35 0.65
CA SER A 135 -17.38 -31.73 0.23
C SER A 135 -16.81 -32.79 1.20
N ASN A 136 -15.84 -32.42 2.06
CA ASN A 136 -15.24 -33.30 3.05
C ASN A 136 -15.94 -33.24 4.42
N ASN A 137 -16.94 -32.41 4.61
CA ASN A 137 -17.78 -32.33 5.79
C ASN A 137 -19.15 -32.94 5.52
#